data_6141d549de7b7336c8e019ebc68a858f
#
_entry.id   6141d549de7b7336c8e019ebc68a858f
#
_cell.length_a   1.000
_cell.length_b   1.000
_cell.length_c   1.000
_cell.angle_alpha   90.00
_cell.angle_beta   90.00
_cell.angle_gamma   90.00
#
_symmetry.space_group_name_H-M   'P 1'
#
loop_
_entity.id
_entity.type
_entity.pdbx_description
1 polymer ?
#
loop_
_entity_poly.entity_id
_entity_poly.type
_entity_poly.pdbx_seq_one_letter_code
_entity_poly.pdbx_strand_id
1 'polypeptide(L)'
;MKPVCGPSRHAPGAFLLLLVAAGNLAAQSPTSAAARVSPNALRAYIGFLADDALEGRGTGSRGGRVAAEFVAAQFRRVGLTSAGDSGTYLQAVPLLGRTPTPTVTIGGKALRYPTDYVVSPVSDDTLIRVSGDIVFAGYGIASPARKWDDYKGVDVRAKVVLVLPGDPDSTLFDRVTGRPWNAVREKADVAARRGAAALLVVQSEGRGGIPWTAVEPLTRERISLAAPSHAVAFTAWVADSAAAALAAGAGQDLEKLRAAAARRDFVPVSLGVRLDAEIHVAIRPVPTWNVVAKLPGHGDHADQAIVVGGHYDHLGIGPPVNGDSIYNGAEDNASGTAAVLATAEAIVGSGIRPQRSILFVAFAAEELGLQGSEWLVRHPPTGLRLVGAFAMDVLNLYGKTRDIGTVGVTQSSLGTLVRQAAAAEKMTINEDPDDLHRGRFFRSDNYAFARVDIPAIRLVNGVNFVGRPQDWGRQQRQRYWDERYHQPNDELASWMSMDGIAQQVRVLTRAVLAAADAPNRPAWAATSDFSAESGGGP
;
A
#
# COMPACT_ATOMS: atom_id res chain seq x y z
N MET A 1 -32.83 -9.66 -88.96
CA MET A 1 -31.75 -9.02 -88.24
C MET A 1 -31.94 -9.31 -86.73
N LYS A 2 -31.08 -10.09 -86.11
CA LYS A 2 -31.13 -10.49 -84.71
C LYS A 2 -30.22 -9.51 -83.92
N PRO A 3 -30.56 -9.09 -82.71
CA PRO A 3 -29.62 -8.44 -81.80
C PRO A 3 -28.96 -9.50 -80.89
N VAL A 4 -27.67 -9.31 -80.71
CA VAL A 4 -26.74 -10.11 -79.88
C VAL A 4 -26.86 -9.73 -78.41
N CYS A 5 -26.94 -10.74 -77.54
CA CYS A 5 -26.94 -10.64 -76.09
C CYS A 5 -25.48 -10.57 -75.57
N GLY A 6 -25.11 -9.59 -74.77
CA GLY A 6 -23.81 -9.49 -74.15
C GLY A 6 -23.85 -9.94 -72.64
N PRO A 7 -22.76 -10.43 -72.05
CA PRO A 7 -22.77 -11.13 -70.80
C PRO A 7 -22.70 -10.16 -69.60
N SER A 8 -23.44 -10.47 -68.52
CA SER A 8 -23.47 -9.81 -67.25
C SER A 8 -22.15 -10.01 -66.44
N ARG A 9 -21.53 -8.93 -66.01
CA ARG A 9 -20.39 -8.97 -65.10
C ARG A 9 -20.89 -9.05 -63.66
N HIS A 10 -20.62 -10.15 -62.99
CA HIS A 10 -20.75 -10.25 -61.52
C HIS A 10 -19.55 -9.59 -60.86
N ALA A 11 -19.79 -8.71 -59.92
CA ALA A 11 -18.79 -8.03 -59.12
C ALA A 11 -18.35 -8.91 -57.91
N PRO A 12 -17.05 -9.10 -57.65
CA PRO A 12 -16.55 -9.72 -56.42
C PRO A 12 -16.09 -8.61 -55.47
N GLY A 13 -16.99 -8.09 -54.65
CA GLY A 13 -16.63 -6.98 -53.74
C GLY A 13 -17.02 -7.13 -52.29
N ALA A 14 -17.92 -8.06 -51.94
CA ALA A 14 -18.52 -8.11 -50.61
C ALA A 14 -17.83 -9.04 -49.60
N PHE A 15 -16.99 -9.98 -50.04
CA PHE A 15 -16.41 -11.02 -49.16
C PHE A 15 -15.11 -10.59 -48.49
N LEU A 16 -14.38 -9.58 -49.00
CA LEU A 16 -13.09 -9.14 -48.49
C LEU A 16 -13.23 -8.20 -47.25
N LEU A 17 -14.32 -7.46 -47.15
CA LEU A 17 -14.59 -6.53 -46.03
C LEU A 17 -14.97 -7.23 -44.72
N LEU A 18 -15.64 -8.38 -44.77
CA LEU A 18 -16.01 -9.16 -43.58
C LEU A 18 -14.83 -9.90 -42.94
N LEU A 19 -13.81 -10.32 -43.70
CA LEU A 19 -12.60 -10.94 -43.17
C LEU A 19 -11.67 -9.95 -42.50
N VAL A 20 -11.61 -8.70 -42.95
CA VAL A 20 -10.81 -7.64 -42.32
C VAL A 20 -11.43 -7.18 -40.98
N ALA A 21 -12.76 -7.12 -40.90
CA ALA A 21 -13.45 -6.78 -39.66
C ALA A 21 -13.34 -7.90 -38.60
N ALA A 22 -13.41 -9.17 -39.00
CA ALA A 22 -13.23 -10.29 -38.06
C ALA A 22 -11.76 -10.42 -37.57
N GLY A 23 -10.78 -10.11 -38.42
CA GLY A 23 -9.37 -10.08 -38.05
C GLY A 23 -9.04 -8.99 -37.01
N ASN A 24 -9.65 -7.81 -37.14
CA ASN A 24 -9.48 -6.73 -36.17
C ASN A 24 -10.16 -7.00 -34.81
N LEU A 25 -11.32 -7.68 -34.78
CA LEU A 25 -11.99 -8.07 -33.54
C LEU A 25 -11.20 -9.12 -32.75
N ALA A 26 -10.54 -10.06 -33.42
CA ALA A 26 -9.67 -11.02 -32.74
C ALA A 26 -8.40 -10.38 -32.15
N ALA A 27 -7.92 -9.27 -32.71
CA ALA A 27 -6.76 -8.53 -32.22
C ALA A 27 -7.04 -7.72 -30.93
N GLN A 28 -8.32 -7.42 -30.63
CA GLN A 28 -8.73 -6.56 -29.51
C GLN A 28 -9.44 -7.38 -28.40
N SER A 29 -8.76 -8.35 -27.83
CA SER A 29 -9.30 -9.16 -26.73
C SER A 29 -8.36 -9.20 -25.54
N PRO A 30 -8.86 -9.42 -24.31
CA PRO A 30 -7.99 -9.62 -23.13
C PRO A 30 -6.95 -10.73 -23.33
N THR A 31 -7.27 -11.73 -24.18
CA THR A 31 -6.33 -12.80 -24.55
C THR A 31 -5.20 -12.29 -25.42
N SER A 32 -5.48 -11.47 -26.43
CA SER A 32 -4.45 -10.89 -27.28
C SER A 32 -3.58 -9.88 -26.51
N ALA A 33 -4.14 -9.11 -25.60
CA ALA A 33 -3.38 -8.23 -24.72
C ALA A 33 -2.43 -9.04 -23.82
N ALA A 34 -2.93 -10.05 -23.11
CA ALA A 34 -2.11 -10.90 -22.24
C ALA A 34 -0.97 -11.61 -23.00
N ALA A 35 -1.20 -12.02 -24.24
CA ALA A 35 -0.17 -12.65 -25.09
C ALA A 35 1.00 -11.71 -25.46
N ARG A 36 0.85 -10.40 -25.29
CA ARG A 36 1.91 -9.40 -25.55
C ARG A 36 2.90 -9.24 -24.42
N VAL A 37 2.63 -9.80 -23.25
CA VAL A 37 3.53 -9.74 -22.10
C VAL A 37 4.87 -10.38 -22.43
N SER A 38 5.95 -9.59 -22.39
CA SER A 38 7.30 -9.99 -22.77
C SER A 38 8.18 -10.24 -21.54
N PRO A 39 8.66 -11.49 -21.33
CA PRO A 39 9.64 -11.77 -20.28
C PRO A 39 10.94 -10.96 -20.45
N ASN A 40 11.36 -10.68 -21.69
CA ASN A 40 12.56 -9.89 -21.95
C ASN A 40 12.39 -8.43 -21.54
N ALA A 41 11.22 -7.83 -21.79
CA ALA A 41 10.91 -6.48 -21.32
C ALA A 41 10.91 -6.40 -19.78
N LEU A 42 10.28 -7.39 -19.12
CA LEU A 42 10.30 -7.48 -17.66
C LEU A 42 11.73 -7.55 -17.09
N ARG A 43 12.60 -8.39 -17.65
CA ARG A 43 14.00 -8.46 -17.24
C ARG A 43 14.73 -7.13 -17.44
N ALA A 44 14.48 -6.45 -18.56
CA ALA A 44 15.12 -5.16 -18.84
C ALA A 44 14.66 -4.07 -17.86
N TYR A 45 13.36 -4.03 -17.52
CA TYR A 45 12.84 -3.07 -16.54
C TYR A 45 13.38 -3.32 -15.14
N ILE A 46 13.35 -4.59 -14.68
CA ILE A 46 13.90 -4.95 -13.37
C ILE A 46 15.41 -4.66 -13.33
N GLY A 47 16.15 -5.05 -14.38
CA GLY A 47 17.58 -4.84 -14.46
C GLY A 47 17.98 -3.36 -14.39
N PHE A 48 17.22 -2.47 -15.04
CA PHE A 48 17.45 -1.04 -14.91
C PHE A 48 17.11 -0.53 -13.50
N LEU A 49 15.93 -0.89 -12.99
CA LEU A 49 15.44 -0.37 -11.70
C LEU A 49 16.28 -0.87 -10.53
N ALA A 50 16.82 -2.08 -10.59
CA ALA A 50 17.65 -2.67 -9.54
C ALA A 50 19.16 -2.51 -9.79
N ASP A 51 19.58 -1.62 -10.71
CA ASP A 51 20.97 -1.34 -10.98
C ASP A 51 21.61 -0.45 -9.90
N ASP A 52 22.85 -0.70 -9.53
CA ASP A 52 23.60 0.06 -8.53
C ASP A 52 23.67 1.56 -8.84
N ALA A 53 23.64 1.93 -10.14
CA ALA A 53 23.60 3.33 -10.56
C ALA A 53 22.39 4.11 -10.05
N LEU A 54 21.32 3.41 -9.61
CA LEU A 54 20.15 4.01 -8.99
C LEU A 54 20.26 4.09 -7.47
N GLU A 55 21.39 3.69 -6.88
CA GLU A 55 21.68 3.86 -5.45
C GLU A 55 20.54 3.34 -4.55
N GLY A 56 19.90 2.21 -4.96
CA GLY A 56 18.77 1.61 -4.25
C GLY A 56 17.48 2.45 -4.24
N ARG A 57 17.34 3.43 -5.12
CA ARG A 57 16.11 4.23 -5.35
C ARG A 57 15.51 4.87 -4.11
N GLY A 58 16.31 5.22 -3.11
CA GLY A 58 15.81 5.80 -1.86
C GLY A 58 14.89 7.01 -2.10
N THR A 59 13.84 7.15 -1.31
CA THR A 59 12.90 8.27 -1.39
C THR A 59 13.64 9.61 -1.23
N GLY A 60 13.42 10.52 -2.17
CA GLY A 60 14.07 11.84 -2.19
C GLY A 60 15.53 11.83 -2.64
N SER A 61 16.09 10.67 -3.00
CA SER A 61 17.44 10.55 -3.52
C SER A 61 17.53 10.84 -5.02
N ARG A 62 18.76 10.99 -5.52
CA ARG A 62 19.03 11.09 -6.95
C ARG A 62 18.58 9.82 -7.69
N GLY A 63 18.89 8.64 -7.17
CA GLY A 63 18.48 7.36 -7.75
C GLY A 63 16.97 7.20 -7.84
N GLY A 64 16.24 7.58 -6.79
CA GLY A 64 14.77 7.62 -6.81
C GLY A 64 14.23 8.57 -7.88
N ARG A 65 14.84 9.75 -8.07
CA ARG A 65 14.46 10.68 -9.15
C ARG A 65 14.69 10.07 -10.54
N VAL A 66 15.84 9.43 -10.76
CA VAL A 66 16.16 8.77 -12.05
C VAL A 66 15.17 7.65 -12.35
N ALA A 67 14.80 6.85 -11.34
CA ALA A 67 13.78 5.81 -11.48
C ALA A 67 12.41 6.39 -11.89
N ALA A 68 11.97 7.48 -11.26
CA ALA A 68 10.72 8.16 -11.61
C ALA A 68 10.72 8.65 -13.07
N GLU A 69 11.81 9.30 -13.52
CA GLU A 69 11.95 9.77 -14.91
C GLU A 69 12.01 8.61 -15.91
N PHE A 70 12.65 7.50 -15.54
CA PHE A 70 12.64 6.30 -16.36
C PHE A 70 11.22 5.77 -16.57
N VAL A 71 10.44 5.61 -15.49
CA VAL A 71 9.05 5.15 -15.59
C VAL A 71 8.21 6.11 -16.41
N ALA A 72 8.36 7.42 -16.22
CA ALA A 72 7.67 8.44 -17.01
C ALA A 72 8.01 8.35 -18.50
N ALA A 73 9.30 8.12 -18.82
CA ALA A 73 9.75 7.91 -20.20
C ALA A 73 9.13 6.63 -20.82
N GLN A 74 9.02 5.54 -20.05
CA GLN A 74 8.37 4.31 -20.54
C GLN A 74 6.86 4.54 -20.78
N PHE A 75 6.14 5.21 -19.90
CA PHE A 75 4.74 5.54 -20.11
C PHE A 75 4.53 6.41 -21.37
N ARG A 76 5.39 7.39 -21.57
CA ARG A 76 5.38 8.22 -22.80
C ARG A 76 5.66 7.38 -24.05
N ARG A 77 6.66 6.48 -24.00
CA ARG A 77 7.03 5.59 -25.12
C ARG A 77 5.89 4.71 -25.58
N VAL A 78 5.08 4.20 -24.65
CA VAL A 78 3.92 3.36 -25.01
C VAL A 78 2.69 4.16 -25.41
N GLY A 79 2.72 5.49 -25.33
CA GLY A 79 1.63 6.36 -25.80
C GLY A 79 0.52 6.61 -24.78
N LEU A 80 0.78 6.41 -23.51
CA LEU A 80 -0.15 6.80 -22.45
C LEU A 80 -0.23 8.32 -22.30
N THR A 81 -1.39 8.82 -21.89
CA THR A 81 -1.57 10.23 -21.55
C THR A 81 -0.99 10.53 -20.17
N SER A 82 -0.29 11.65 -20.02
CA SER A 82 0.15 12.13 -18.70
C SER A 82 -1.05 12.43 -17.79
N ALA A 83 -0.91 12.09 -16.50
CA ALA A 83 -1.95 12.31 -15.50
C ALA A 83 -1.39 12.82 -14.15
N GLY A 84 -0.16 13.30 -14.14
CA GLY A 84 0.45 14.00 -13.02
C GLY A 84 0.16 15.50 -13.06
N ASP A 85 0.93 16.27 -12.28
CA ASP A 85 0.73 17.70 -12.12
C ASP A 85 1.08 18.48 -13.39
N SER A 86 0.33 19.53 -13.67
CA SER A 86 0.59 20.48 -14.76
C SER A 86 0.79 19.82 -16.14
N GLY A 87 0.09 18.69 -16.39
CA GLY A 87 0.17 17.97 -17.66
C GLY A 87 1.44 17.10 -17.83
N THR A 88 2.18 16.87 -16.76
CA THR A 88 3.33 15.95 -16.73
C THR A 88 2.91 14.54 -16.27
N TYR A 89 3.84 13.59 -16.26
CA TYR A 89 3.63 12.27 -15.64
C TYR A 89 3.92 12.27 -14.14
N LEU A 90 4.48 13.34 -13.59
CA LEU A 90 4.91 13.42 -12.20
C LEU A 90 3.85 14.13 -11.36
N GLN A 91 3.38 13.46 -10.31
CA GLN A 91 2.56 14.04 -9.26
C GLN A 91 3.43 14.25 -8.03
N ALA A 92 3.65 15.50 -7.62
CA ALA A 92 4.46 15.83 -6.46
C ALA A 92 3.81 15.27 -5.18
N VAL A 93 4.62 14.55 -4.39
CA VAL A 93 4.21 14.05 -3.08
C VAL A 93 4.90 14.90 -2.02
N PRO A 94 4.16 15.74 -1.25
CA PRO A 94 4.75 16.71 -0.34
C PRO A 94 5.20 16.04 0.96
N LEU A 95 6.41 15.50 0.94
CA LEU A 95 7.01 14.89 2.12
C LEU A 95 7.84 15.89 2.91
N LEU A 96 7.77 15.75 4.23
CA LEU A 96 8.58 16.49 5.19
C LEU A 96 9.40 15.52 6.05
N GLY A 97 10.69 15.75 6.13
CA GLY A 97 11.57 15.14 7.12
C GLY A 97 11.50 15.94 8.40
N ARG A 98 11.23 15.26 9.52
CA ARG A 98 11.07 15.87 10.85
C ARG A 98 12.02 15.21 11.82
N THR A 99 12.87 16.03 12.48
CA THR A 99 13.79 15.59 13.55
C THR A 99 13.40 16.28 14.83
N PRO A 100 12.88 15.56 15.85
CA PRO A 100 12.43 16.15 17.10
C PRO A 100 13.58 16.34 18.12
N THR A 101 13.48 17.42 18.90
CA THR A 101 14.23 17.64 20.13
C THR A 101 13.21 17.91 21.24
N PRO A 102 12.72 16.86 21.93
CA PRO A 102 11.61 16.99 22.86
C PRO A 102 12.06 17.23 24.30
N THR A 103 11.23 17.97 25.03
CA THR A 103 11.23 18.03 26.51
C THR A 103 9.82 17.70 26.97
N VAL A 104 9.68 16.66 27.80
CA VAL A 104 8.38 16.21 28.31
C VAL A 104 8.45 16.08 29.83
N THR A 105 7.45 16.64 30.51
CA THR A 105 7.22 16.44 31.94
C THR A 105 5.85 15.83 32.18
N ILE A 106 5.74 15.00 33.22
CA ILE A 106 4.47 14.42 33.64
C ILE A 106 4.34 14.64 35.16
N GLY A 107 3.27 15.32 35.59
CA GLY A 107 3.08 15.69 37.00
C GLY A 107 4.26 16.51 37.56
N GLY A 108 4.86 17.34 36.72
CA GLY A 108 6.03 18.16 37.04
C GLY A 108 7.38 17.41 37.08
N LYS A 109 7.41 16.10 36.81
CA LYS A 109 8.65 15.31 36.72
C LYS A 109 9.10 15.18 35.27
N ALA A 110 10.36 15.54 34.98
CA ALA A 110 10.95 15.39 33.66
C ALA A 110 11.17 13.90 33.30
N LEU A 111 10.79 13.52 32.09
CA LEU A 111 11.12 12.24 31.51
C LEU A 111 12.45 12.32 30.77
N ARG A 112 13.21 11.22 30.73
CA ARG A 112 14.50 11.12 30.04
C ARG A 112 14.30 10.70 28.61
N TYR A 113 14.74 11.51 27.66
CA TYR A 113 14.78 11.17 26.24
C TYR A 113 16.16 10.62 25.88
N PRO A 114 16.26 9.51 25.09
CA PRO A 114 15.19 8.66 24.57
C PRO A 114 14.87 7.43 25.45
N THR A 115 15.28 7.42 26.72
CA THR A 115 15.19 6.23 27.59
C THR A 115 13.77 5.94 28.07
N ASP A 116 13.04 6.98 28.48
CA ASP A 116 11.70 6.83 29.03
C ASP A 116 10.61 6.98 27.95
N TYR A 117 10.92 7.69 26.85
CA TYR A 117 10.01 7.91 25.74
C TYR A 117 10.74 8.26 24.44
N VAL A 118 10.04 8.03 23.31
CA VAL A 118 10.46 8.47 21.97
C VAL A 118 9.27 9.13 21.29
N VAL A 119 9.48 10.33 20.74
CA VAL A 119 8.45 11.15 20.08
C VAL A 119 8.54 11.02 18.56
N SER A 120 7.38 10.96 17.92
CA SER A 120 7.23 11.16 16.48
C SER A 120 6.29 12.34 16.25
N PRO A 121 6.81 13.52 15.84
CA PRO A 121 5.99 14.67 15.49
C PRO A 121 5.04 14.33 14.32
N VAL A 122 3.80 14.77 14.44
CA VAL A 122 2.81 14.67 13.37
C VAL A 122 2.50 16.04 12.80
N SER A 123 2.41 17.08 13.66
CA SER A 123 2.24 18.47 13.23
C SER A 123 3.42 18.95 12.35
N ASP A 124 3.13 19.89 11.45
CA ASP A 124 4.12 20.58 10.61
C ASP A 124 4.72 21.83 11.30
N ASP A 125 4.44 22.03 12.58
CA ASP A 125 4.99 23.14 13.35
C ASP A 125 6.44 22.86 13.76
N THR A 126 7.30 23.88 13.67
CA THR A 126 8.69 23.80 14.14
C THR A 126 8.79 23.83 15.68
N LEU A 127 7.70 24.19 16.35
CA LEU A 127 7.56 24.18 17.79
C LEU A 127 6.19 23.67 18.18
N ILE A 128 6.14 22.48 18.76
CA ILE A 128 4.92 21.84 19.24
C ILE A 128 4.85 22.02 20.76
N ARG A 129 3.74 22.61 21.25
CA ARG A 129 3.43 22.69 22.67
C ARG A 129 2.12 21.97 22.95
N VAL A 130 2.15 20.99 23.83
CA VAL A 130 0.98 20.28 24.32
C VAL A 130 0.98 20.28 25.82
N SER A 131 -0.15 20.68 26.40
CA SER A 131 -0.38 20.64 27.86
C SER A 131 -1.78 20.05 28.06
N GLY A 132 -1.88 18.88 28.69
CA GLY A 132 -3.16 18.20 28.84
C GLY A 132 -3.16 17.09 29.86
N ASP A 133 -4.33 16.85 30.46
CA ASP A 133 -4.53 15.74 31.39
C ASP A 133 -4.44 14.40 30.64
N ILE A 134 -3.86 13.41 31.29
CA ILE A 134 -3.70 12.08 30.70
C ILE A 134 -4.93 11.22 30.98
N VAL A 135 -5.48 10.63 29.90
CA VAL A 135 -6.55 9.65 29.97
C VAL A 135 -6.05 8.31 29.41
N PHE A 136 -6.12 7.27 30.23
CA PHE A 136 -5.88 5.90 29.76
C PHE A 136 -7.14 5.39 29.05
N ALA A 137 -7.03 5.12 27.75
CA ALA A 137 -8.11 4.67 26.87
C ALA A 137 -7.85 3.26 26.32
N GLY A 138 -7.50 2.33 27.19
CA GLY A 138 -7.36 0.90 26.85
C GLY A 138 -6.44 0.68 25.64
N TYR A 139 -6.95 0.05 24.60
CA TYR A 139 -6.22 -0.14 23.34
C TYR A 139 -6.41 1.01 22.34
N GLY A 140 -7.24 2.01 22.65
CA GLY A 140 -7.51 3.14 21.75
C GLY A 140 -8.32 2.78 20.53
N ILE A 141 -9.13 1.74 20.58
CA ILE A 141 -9.94 1.22 19.47
C ILE A 141 -11.37 1.76 19.55
N ALA A 142 -11.92 2.16 18.39
CA ALA A 142 -13.33 2.45 18.22
C ALA A 142 -13.82 1.79 16.92
N SER A 143 -14.49 0.63 17.05
CA SER A 143 -15.03 -0.16 15.94
C SER A 143 -16.51 -0.45 16.16
N PRO A 144 -17.41 0.30 15.51
CA PRO A 144 -18.85 0.04 15.60
C PRO A 144 -19.23 -1.37 15.11
N ALA A 145 -18.59 -1.86 14.05
CA ALA A 145 -18.84 -3.18 13.50
C ALA A 145 -18.57 -4.31 14.52
N ARG A 146 -17.60 -4.12 15.41
CA ARG A 146 -17.27 -5.06 16.49
C ARG A 146 -17.90 -4.72 17.83
N LYS A 147 -18.72 -3.65 17.88
CA LYS A 147 -19.32 -3.11 19.11
C LYS A 147 -18.26 -2.87 20.19
N TRP A 148 -17.13 -2.28 19.78
CA TRP A 148 -16.00 -1.95 20.64
C TRP A 148 -15.73 -0.45 20.61
N ASP A 149 -15.63 0.17 21.79
CA ASP A 149 -15.27 1.59 21.93
C ASP A 149 -14.50 1.81 23.25
N ASP A 150 -13.19 2.02 23.12
CA ASP A 150 -12.32 2.31 24.27
C ASP A 150 -12.44 3.74 24.80
N TYR A 151 -13.26 4.58 24.18
CA TYR A 151 -13.44 5.99 24.55
C TYR A 151 -14.82 6.28 25.16
N LYS A 152 -15.67 5.28 25.29
CA LYS A 152 -17.05 5.46 25.75
C LYS A 152 -17.16 6.21 27.07
N GLY A 153 -18.04 7.21 27.12
CA GLY A 153 -18.32 7.98 28.33
C GLY A 153 -17.27 9.01 28.74
N VAL A 154 -16.18 9.18 27.98
CA VAL A 154 -15.12 10.14 28.33
C VAL A 154 -14.82 11.09 27.17
N ASP A 155 -14.81 12.38 27.46
CA ASP A 155 -14.34 13.42 26.54
C ASP A 155 -12.81 13.54 26.60
N VAL A 156 -12.15 13.29 25.47
CA VAL A 156 -10.70 13.38 25.34
C VAL A 156 -10.23 14.61 24.56
N ARG A 157 -11.11 15.57 24.25
CA ARG A 157 -10.76 16.81 23.55
C ARG A 157 -9.70 17.57 24.33
N ALA A 158 -8.65 17.98 23.63
CA ALA A 158 -7.47 18.66 24.18
C ALA A 158 -6.73 17.88 25.29
N LYS A 159 -7.02 16.58 25.47
CA LYS A 159 -6.32 15.72 26.43
C LYS A 159 -5.24 14.89 25.73
N VAL A 160 -4.35 14.33 26.52
CA VAL A 160 -3.34 13.37 26.08
C VAL A 160 -3.88 11.96 26.33
N VAL A 161 -3.93 11.16 25.29
CA VAL A 161 -4.47 9.79 25.38
C VAL A 161 -3.32 8.81 25.52
N LEU A 162 -3.36 7.96 26.56
CA LEU A 162 -2.42 6.86 26.78
C LEU A 162 -3.12 5.55 26.40
N VAL A 163 -2.50 4.75 25.53
CA VAL A 163 -3.05 3.48 25.06
C VAL A 163 -2.05 2.34 25.13
N LEU A 164 -2.58 1.12 25.14
CA LEU A 164 -1.81 -0.11 24.99
C LEU A 164 -1.50 -0.39 23.53
N PRO A 165 -0.36 -1.06 23.21
CA PRO A 165 -0.09 -1.61 21.90
C PRO A 165 -0.98 -2.82 21.62
N GLY A 166 -1.04 -3.26 20.36
CA GLY A 166 -1.82 -4.43 19.99
C GLY A 166 -3.33 -4.19 20.00
N ASP A 167 -4.04 -5.26 20.27
CA ASP A 167 -5.51 -5.33 20.38
C ASP A 167 -5.89 -6.21 21.59
N PRO A 168 -7.14 -6.10 22.10
CA PRO A 168 -7.55 -6.84 23.31
C PRO A 168 -7.81 -8.32 23.05
N ASP A 169 -8.13 -8.69 21.80
CA ASP A 169 -8.53 -10.05 21.42
C ASP A 169 -8.24 -10.27 19.93
N SER A 170 -7.17 -10.99 19.62
CA SER A 170 -6.73 -11.25 18.24
C SER A 170 -7.74 -12.06 17.41
N THR A 171 -8.70 -12.74 18.05
CA THR A 171 -9.76 -13.45 17.33
C THR A 171 -10.90 -12.50 16.94
N LEU A 172 -11.17 -11.51 17.78
CA LEU A 172 -12.15 -10.47 17.51
C LEU A 172 -11.61 -9.40 16.53
N PHE A 173 -10.32 -9.07 16.65
CA PHE A 173 -9.63 -8.08 15.83
C PHE A 173 -8.68 -8.77 14.84
N ASP A 174 -9.18 -9.85 14.27
CA ASP A 174 -8.51 -10.64 13.25
C ASP A 174 -7.95 -9.72 12.13
N ARG A 175 -6.68 -9.97 11.79
CA ARG A 175 -5.95 -9.21 10.76
C ARG A 175 -6.30 -9.64 9.34
N VAL A 176 -7.14 -10.65 9.20
CA VAL A 176 -7.50 -11.24 7.90
C VAL A 176 -8.57 -10.42 7.21
N THR A 177 -9.56 -9.96 7.97
CA THR A 177 -10.78 -9.34 7.45
C THR A 177 -10.97 -7.90 7.90
N GLY A 178 -10.17 -7.43 8.87
CA GLY A 178 -10.35 -6.18 9.58
C GLY A 178 -9.27 -5.14 9.36
N ARG A 179 -9.51 -3.93 9.87
CA ARG A 179 -8.50 -2.89 9.97
C ARG A 179 -7.38 -3.31 10.93
N PRO A 180 -6.13 -2.86 10.71
CA PRO A 180 -5.01 -3.16 11.60
C PRO A 180 -5.08 -2.32 12.89
N TRP A 181 -6.08 -2.56 13.72
CA TRP A 181 -6.34 -1.81 14.96
C TRP A 181 -5.16 -1.78 15.93
N ASN A 182 -4.22 -2.72 15.77
CA ASN A 182 -2.97 -2.74 16.50
C ASN A 182 -1.94 -1.70 16.01
N ALA A 183 -2.12 -1.12 14.81
CA ALA A 183 -1.22 -0.12 14.28
C ALA A 183 -1.36 1.22 15.04
N VAL A 184 -0.25 1.82 15.42
CA VAL A 184 -0.22 3.13 16.12
C VAL A 184 -0.95 4.20 15.31
N ARG A 185 -0.84 4.15 14.00
CA ARG A 185 -1.51 5.08 13.10
C ARG A 185 -3.03 5.02 13.22
N GLU A 186 -3.63 3.83 13.22
CA GLU A 186 -5.09 3.68 13.38
C GLU A 186 -5.56 4.22 14.73
N LYS A 187 -4.78 3.98 15.79
CA LYS A 187 -5.06 4.53 17.13
C LYS A 187 -4.94 6.06 17.15
N ALA A 188 -3.94 6.60 16.47
CA ALA A 188 -3.75 8.05 16.34
C ALA A 188 -4.90 8.71 15.58
N ASP A 189 -5.37 8.09 14.48
CA ASP A 189 -6.50 8.57 13.71
C ASP A 189 -7.80 8.57 14.55
N VAL A 190 -8.02 7.52 15.38
CA VAL A 190 -9.17 7.48 16.30
C VAL A 190 -9.08 8.58 17.35
N ALA A 191 -7.92 8.76 17.98
CA ALA A 191 -7.69 9.80 18.99
C ALA A 191 -7.89 11.21 18.38
N ALA A 192 -7.36 11.44 17.18
CA ALA A 192 -7.47 12.70 16.44
C ALA A 192 -8.94 13.06 16.13
N ARG A 193 -9.72 12.09 15.60
CA ARG A 193 -11.17 12.28 15.35
C ARG A 193 -11.95 12.63 16.62
N ARG A 194 -11.46 12.25 17.79
CA ARG A 194 -12.05 12.58 19.10
C ARG A 194 -11.47 13.86 19.71
N GLY A 195 -10.58 14.56 18.98
CA GLY A 195 -10.01 15.84 19.39
C GLY A 195 -8.88 15.73 20.41
N ALA A 196 -8.26 14.57 20.59
CA ALA A 196 -7.10 14.41 21.46
C ALA A 196 -5.91 15.27 20.99
N ALA A 197 -5.16 15.86 21.92
CA ALA A 197 -4.00 16.67 21.61
C ALA A 197 -2.78 15.84 21.20
N ALA A 198 -2.57 14.69 21.85
CA ALA A 198 -1.46 13.78 21.58
C ALA A 198 -1.84 12.34 21.94
N LEU A 199 -1.11 11.38 21.35
CA LEU A 199 -1.25 9.96 21.66
C LEU A 199 0.06 9.40 22.23
N LEU A 200 -0.02 8.75 23.36
CA LEU A 200 1.05 7.96 23.97
C LEU A 200 0.74 6.48 23.85
N VAL A 201 1.70 5.68 23.42
CA VAL A 201 1.57 4.22 23.32
C VAL A 201 2.54 3.57 24.28
N VAL A 202 2.05 2.75 25.20
CA VAL A 202 2.90 2.00 26.13
C VAL A 202 3.71 0.99 25.33
N GLN A 203 5.04 1.03 25.47
CA GLN A 203 5.86 -0.02 24.89
C GLN A 203 5.73 -1.29 25.76
N SER A 204 5.45 -2.42 25.15
CA SER A 204 5.33 -3.70 25.85
C SER A 204 5.87 -4.81 24.98
N GLU A 205 6.98 -5.38 25.35
CA GLU A 205 7.54 -6.52 24.64
C GLU A 205 6.64 -7.74 24.81
N GLY A 206 6.38 -8.46 23.72
CA GLY A 206 5.61 -9.73 23.74
C GLY A 206 4.08 -9.60 23.86
N ARG A 207 3.51 -8.39 23.97
CA ARG A 207 2.06 -8.15 24.14
C ARG A 207 1.46 -7.30 22.99
N GLY A 208 1.81 -7.63 21.75
CA GLY A 208 1.41 -6.83 20.59
C GLY A 208 2.23 -5.54 20.40
N GLY A 209 3.21 -5.30 21.27
CA GLY A 209 4.18 -4.21 21.17
C GLY A 209 5.48 -4.66 20.51
N ILE A 210 6.38 -3.70 20.35
CA ILE A 210 7.72 -3.89 19.77
C ILE A 210 8.79 -3.73 20.84
N PRO A 211 9.98 -4.37 20.72
CA PRO A 211 11.08 -4.17 21.64
C PRO A 211 11.60 -2.72 21.58
N TRP A 212 12.18 -2.23 22.67
CA TRP A 212 12.69 -0.85 22.72
C TRP A 212 13.77 -0.58 21.67
N THR A 213 14.56 -1.58 21.32
CA THR A 213 15.53 -1.52 20.23
C THR A 213 14.93 -1.22 18.86
N ALA A 214 13.65 -1.52 18.65
CA ALA A 214 12.91 -1.13 17.46
C ALA A 214 12.26 0.27 17.58
N VAL A 215 12.10 0.79 18.80
CA VAL A 215 11.58 2.13 19.07
C VAL A 215 12.69 3.18 18.99
N GLU A 216 13.88 2.87 19.49
CA GLU A 216 15.01 3.81 19.54
C GLU A 216 15.36 4.43 18.16
N PRO A 217 15.37 3.69 17.03
CA PRO A 217 15.60 4.28 15.70
C PRO A 217 14.60 5.37 15.31
N LEU A 218 13.42 5.42 15.96
CA LEU A 218 12.43 6.47 15.74
C LEU A 218 12.85 7.85 16.28
N THR A 219 13.98 7.94 16.99
CA THR A 219 14.63 9.20 17.37
C THR A 219 15.26 9.95 16.19
N ARG A 220 15.49 9.23 15.09
CA ARG A 220 16.07 9.80 13.86
C ARG A 220 15.00 10.57 13.07
N GLU A 221 15.44 11.19 11.99
CA GLU A 221 14.52 11.86 11.07
C GLU A 221 13.38 10.93 10.63
N ARG A 222 12.15 11.42 10.72
CA ARG A 222 10.96 10.76 10.22
C ARG A 222 10.44 11.50 9.01
N ILE A 223 10.32 10.79 7.88
CA ILE A 223 9.80 11.37 6.64
C ILE A 223 8.36 10.89 6.46
N SER A 224 7.45 11.83 6.28
CA SER A 224 6.02 11.53 6.04
C SER A 224 5.34 12.69 5.30
N LEU A 225 4.12 12.45 4.81
CA LEU A 225 3.28 13.50 4.25
C LEU A 225 3.11 14.66 5.23
N ALA A 226 2.82 15.84 4.69
CA ALA A 226 2.35 16.97 5.47
C ALA A 226 1.13 16.57 6.30
N ALA A 227 1.04 17.10 7.52
CA ALA A 227 0.02 16.73 8.49
C ALA A 227 -1.39 17.04 7.98
N PRO A 228 -2.37 16.13 8.14
CA PRO A 228 -3.77 16.48 7.95
C PRO A 228 -4.24 17.47 9.02
N SER A 229 -5.17 18.35 8.67
CA SER A 229 -5.66 19.44 9.51
C SER A 229 -6.23 19.03 10.90
N HIS A 230 -6.54 17.75 11.08
CA HIS A 230 -7.13 17.20 12.29
C HIS A 230 -6.27 16.08 12.90
N ALA A 231 -4.95 16.11 12.72
CA ALA A 231 -4.05 15.15 13.33
C ALA A 231 -3.80 15.48 14.82
N VAL A 232 -3.41 14.47 15.62
CA VAL A 232 -2.76 14.73 16.91
C VAL A 232 -1.44 15.46 16.68
N ALA A 233 -1.01 16.31 17.62
CA ALA A 233 0.24 17.07 17.45
C ALA A 233 1.47 16.17 17.35
N PHE A 234 1.50 15.09 18.13
CA PHE A 234 2.54 14.07 18.09
C PHE A 234 2.01 12.73 18.59
N THR A 235 2.71 11.66 18.21
CA THR A 235 2.63 10.36 18.87
C THR A 235 3.91 10.09 19.64
N ALA A 236 3.84 9.30 20.72
CA ALA A 236 5.05 8.87 21.43
C ALA A 236 4.93 7.43 21.92
N TRP A 237 6.05 6.71 21.86
CA TRP A 237 6.21 5.48 22.61
C TRP A 237 6.71 5.83 24.01
N VAL A 238 6.12 5.22 25.02
CA VAL A 238 6.52 5.38 26.44
C VAL A 238 6.99 4.03 26.94
N ALA A 239 8.19 3.98 27.49
CA ALA A 239 8.76 2.75 28.05
C ALA A 239 7.84 2.17 29.13
N ASP A 240 7.76 0.85 29.21
CA ASP A 240 6.85 0.14 30.13
C ASP A 240 7.08 0.58 31.59
N SER A 241 8.32 0.71 32.00
CA SER A 241 8.70 1.20 33.34
C SER A 241 8.24 2.64 33.62
N ALA A 242 8.32 3.51 32.60
CA ALA A 242 7.86 4.91 32.73
C ALA A 242 6.33 4.96 32.80
N ALA A 243 5.63 4.14 31.99
CA ALA A 243 4.18 4.03 32.06
C ALA A 243 3.68 3.44 33.38
N ALA A 244 4.40 2.45 33.94
CA ALA A 244 4.10 1.89 35.26
C ALA A 244 4.30 2.93 36.37
N ALA A 245 5.40 3.72 36.33
CA ALA A 245 5.65 4.79 37.25
C ALA A 245 4.60 5.91 37.17
N LEU A 246 4.14 6.23 35.94
CA LEU A 246 3.04 7.17 35.71
C LEU A 246 1.74 6.66 36.33
N ALA A 247 1.37 5.42 36.12
CA ALA A 247 0.17 4.81 36.68
C ALA A 247 0.22 4.81 38.21
N ALA A 248 1.35 4.38 38.79
CA ALA A 248 1.57 4.38 40.24
C ALA A 248 1.47 5.78 40.85
N GLY A 249 2.06 6.81 40.20
CA GLY A 249 1.93 8.21 40.62
C GLY A 249 0.50 8.74 40.59
N ALA A 250 -0.37 8.14 39.78
CA ALA A 250 -1.80 8.39 39.70
C ALA A 250 -2.64 7.51 40.67
N GLY A 251 -2.01 6.75 41.56
CA GLY A 251 -2.70 5.78 42.43
C GLY A 251 -3.28 4.56 41.69
N GLN A 252 -2.82 4.31 40.47
CA GLN A 252 -3.26 3.20 39.61
C GLN A 252 -2.17 2.13 39.47
N ASP A 253 -2.57 0.94 39.08
CA ASP A 253 -1.68 -0.18 38.77
C ASP A 253 -1.77 -0.48 37.27
N LEU A 254 -0.66 -0.42 36.53
CA LEU A 254 -0.65 -0.59 35.09
C LEU A 254 -1.14 -1.99 34.67
N GLU A 255 -0.82 -3.05 35.42
CA GLU A 255 -1.27 -4.41 35.10
C GLU A 255 -2.78 -4.57 35.31
N LYS A 256 -3.33 -3.92 36.35
CA LYS A 256 -4.79 -3.87 36.53
C LYS A 256 -5.48 -3.09 35.42
N LEU A 257 -4.90 -1.98 34.97
CA LEU A 257 -5.40 -1.22 33.83
C LEU A 257 -5.35 -2.05 32.53
N ARG A 258 -4.29 -2.83 32.30
CA ARG A 258 -4.19 -3.77 31.17
C ARG A 258 -5.29 -4.82 31.22
N ALA A 259 -5.46 -5.45 32.37
CA ALA A 259 -6.49 -6.49 32.56
C ALA A 259 -7.91 -5.93 32.35
N ALA A 260 -8.17 -4.73 32.81
CA ALA A 260 -9.45 -4.05 32.60
C ALA A 260 -9.68 -3.71 31.14
N ALA A 261 -8.66 -3.19 30.45
CA ALA A 261 -8.74 -2.80 29.03
C ALA A 261 -9.06 -3.98 28.08
N ALA A 262 -8.73 -5.21 28.46
CA ALA A 262 -9.07 -6.40 27.68
C ALA A 262 -10.56 -6.76 27.72
N ARG A 263 -11.37 -6.08 28.51
CA ARG A 263 -12.78 -6.38 28.71
C ARG A 263 -13.68 -5.43 27.94
N ARG A 264 -14.82 -5.93 27.44
CA ARG A 264 -15.80 -5.12 26.71
C ARG A 264 -16.47 -4.03 27.56
N ASP A 265 -16.53 -4.22 28.87
CA ASP A 265 -17.11 -3.26 29.82
C ASP A 265 -16.09 -2.21 30.30
N PHE A 266 -14.86 -2.23 29.78
CA PHE A 266 -13.85 -1.24 30.09
C PHE A 266 -14.36 0.19 29.89
N VAL A 267 -14.04 1.07 30.80
CA VAL A 267 -14.30 2.51 30.77
C VAL A 267 -12.96 3.23 30.88
N PRO A 268 -12.68 4.26 30.05
CA PRO A 268 -11.45 5.04 30.14
C PRO A 268 -11.22 5.62 31.53
N VAL A 269 -9.96 5.71 31.94
CA VAL A 269 -9.57 6.17 33.27
C VAL A 269 -8.79 7.48 33.16
N SER A 270 -9.29 8.55 33.78
CA SER A 270 -8.49 9.76 33.97
C SER A 270 -7.42 9.48 35.03
N LEU A 271 -6.15 9.74 34.67
CA LEU A 271 -5.05 9.47 35.59
C LEU A 271 -4.82 10.62 36.60
N GLY A 272 -5.53 11.76 36.44
CA GLY A 272 -5.39 12.90 37.36
C GLY A 272 -3.99 13.54 37.32
N VAL A 273 -3.19 13.25 36.32
CA VAL A 273 -1.86 13.84 36.10
C VAL A 273 -1.81 14.54 34.75
N ARG A 274 -1.02 15.62 34.68
CA ARG A 274 -0.87 16.44 33.49
C ARG A 274 0.46 16.15 32.80
N LEU A 275 0.43 16.08 31.48
CA LEU A 275 1.61 16.11 30.63
C LEU A 275 1.81 17.52 30.09
N ASP A 276 3.04 18.00 30.14
CA ASP A 276 3.51 19.21 29.46
C ASP A 276 4.66 18.81 28.53
N ALA A 277 4.51 19.10 27.23
CA ALA A 277 5.51 18.82 26.21
C ALA A 277 5.87 20.08 25.44
N GLU A 278 7.17 20.31 25.27
CA GLU A 278 7.73 21.26 24.32
C GLU A 278 8.66 20.49 23.38
N ILE A 279 8.37 20.50 22.08
CA ILE A 279 9.12 19.74 21.08
C ILE A 279 9.56 20.71 19.99
N HIS A 280 10.86 20.96 19.91
CA HIS A 280 11.45 21.66 18.77
C HIS A 280 11.62 20.66 17.62
N VAL A 281 11.19 21.00 16.43
CA VAL A 281 11.24 20.13 15.26
C VAL A 281 12.03 20.80 14.14
N ALA A 282 13.15 20.21 13.76
CA ALA A 282 13.81 20.57 12.51
C ALA A 282 13.03 19.96 11.35
N ILE A 283 12.56 20.80 10.43
CA ILE A 283 11.74 20.36 9.29
C ILE A 283 12.46 20.68 8.00
N ARG A 284 12.52 19.70 7.09
CA ARG A 284 13.01 19.91 5.72
C ARG A 284 12.09 19.27 4.69
N PRO A 285 11.90 19.85 3.49
CA PRO A 285 11.19 19.20 2.40
C PRO A 285 12.00 18.01 1.86
N VAL A 286 11.29 16.95 1.48
CA VAL A 286 11.85 15.77 0.79
C VAL A 286 11.15 15.62 -0.56
N PRO A 287 11.79 16.08 -1.65
CA PRO A 287 11.14 16.07 -2.96
C PRO A 287 11.01 14.63 -3.49
N THR A 288 9.79 14.22 -3.80
CA THR A 288 9.50 12.94 -4.47
C THR A 288 8.20 13.04 -5.26
N TRP A 289 7.95 12.07 -6.14
CA TRP A 289 6.81 12.12 -7.08
C TRP A 289 6.25 10.73 -7.30
N ASN A 290 4.92 10.57 -7.28
CA ASN A 290 4.30 9.47 -7.99
C ASN A 290 4.48 9.69 -9.50
N VAL A 291 4.59 8.60 -10.25
CA VAL A 291 4.56 8.65 -11.73
C VAL A 291 3.21 8.13 -12.19
N VAL A 292 2.41 8.99 -12.81
CA VAL A 292 1.00 8.74 -13.11
C VAL A 292 0.71 8.91 -14.59
N ALA A 293 0.19 7.84 -15.19
CA ALA A 293 -0.20 7.81 -16.60
C ALA A 293 -1.61 7.24 -16.77
N LYS A 294 -2.32 7.67 -17.81
CA LYS A 294 -3.71 7.30 -18.08
C LYS A 294 -3.88 6.70 -19.47
N LEU A 295 -4.56 5.56 -19.55
CA LEU A 295 -5.26 5.14 -20.76
C LEU A 295 -6.70 5.61 -20.63
N PRO A 296 -7.16 6.58 -21.46
CA PRO A 296 -8.51 7.11 -21.35
C PRO A 296 -9.57 6.03 -21.62
N GLY A 297 -10.59 6.01 -20.79
CA GLY A 297 -11.81 5.25 -21.03
C GLY A 297 -12.71 5.90 -22.09
N HIS A 298 -13.83 5.27 -22.40
CA HIS A 298 -14.84 5.80 -23.31
C HIS A 298 -16.27 5.60 -22.77
N GLY A 299 -17.23 6.40 -23.30
CA GLY A 299 -18.62 6.33 -22.87
C GLY A 299 -18.86 6.85 -21.45
N ASP A 300 -19.93 6.36 -20.83
CA ASP A 300 -20.50 6.89 -19.58
C ASP A 300 -19.64 6.63 -18.34
N HIS A 301 -18.61 5.78 -18.44
CA HIS A 301 -17.74 5.42 -17.34
C HIS A 301 -16.31 5.95 -17.48
N ALA A 302 -16.04 6.81 -18.47
CA ALA A 302 -14.71 7.33 -18.76
C ALA A 302 -14.09 8.15 -17.61
N ASP A 303 -14.91 8.74 -16.73
CA ASP A 303 -14.53 9.46 -15.52
C ASP A 303 -14.14 8.54 -14.36
N GLN A 304 -14.47 7.24 -14.45
CA GLN A 304 -14.07 6.25 -13.46
C GLN A 304 -12.72 5.64 -13.85
N ALA A 305 -11.86 5.38 -12.86
CA ALA A 305 -10.55 4.80 -13.10
C ALA A 305 -10.30 3.54 -12.27
N ILE A 306 -9.78 2.50 -12.95
CA ILE A 306 -9.15 1.35 -12.32
C ILE A 306 -7.65 1.64 -12.22
N VAL A 307 -7.09 1.54 -11.02
CA VAL A 307 -5.66 1.78 -10.77
C VAL A 307 -4.88 0.48 -10.86
N VAL A 308 -3.73 0.53 -11.52
CA VAL A 308 -2.71 -0.51 -11.54
C VAL A 308 -1.43 0.12 -11.02
N GLY A 309 -0.96 -0.30 -9.86
CA GLY A 309 0.15 0.36 -9.21
C GLY A 309 1.15 -0.59 -8.55
N GLY A 310 2.37 -0.08 -8.37
CA GLY A 310 3.44 -0.67 -7.60
C GLY A 310 4.44 0.42 -7.26
N HIS A 311 5.11 0.31 -6.12
CA HIS A 311 6.09 1.33 -5.74
C HIS A 311 7.41 1.14 -6.47
N TYR A 312 8.09 2.26 -6.74
CA TYR A 312 9.39 2.27 -7.41
C TYR A 312 10.54 2.61 -6.47
N ASP A 313 10.26 3.20 -5.31
CA ASP A 313 11.27 3.47 -4.29
C ASP A 313 11.71 2.18 -3.58
N HIS A 314 12.87 2.25 -2.93
CA HIS A 314 13.35 1.25 -2.00
C HIS A 314 14.23 1.93 -0.94
N LEU A 315 15.05 1.18 -0.22
CA LEU A 315 15.72 1.68 0.98
C LEU A 315 16.92 2.62 0.71
N GLY A 316 17.43 2.67 -0.53
CA GLY A 316 18.54 3.52 -0.88
C GLY A 316 19.88 2.97 -0.42
N ILE A 317 20.79 3.86 0.00
CA ILE A 317 22.09 3.49 0.60
C ILE A 317 21.89 3.40 2.12
N GLY A 318 22.25 2.26 2.68
CA GLY A 318 22.10 1.96 4.11
C GLY A 318 23.36 1.41 4.77
N PRO A 319 23.26 0.89 5.99
CA PRO A 319 24.36 0.20 6.65
C PRO A 319 24.88 -0.97 5.79
N PRO A 320 26.21 -1.14 5.65
CA PRO A 320 26.75 -2.21 4.83
C PRO A 320 26.49 -3.59 5.43
N VAL A 321 26.08 -4.53 4.57
CA VAL A 321 25.97 -5.96 4.88
C VAL A 321 26.95 -6.71 3.98
N ASN A 322 27.89 -7.44 4.55
CA ASN A 322 28.98 -8.13 3.83
C ASN A 322 29.76 -7.21 2.88
N GLY A 323 29.85 -5.91 3.20
CA GLY A 323 30.59 -4.92 2.41
C GLY A 323 29.76 -4.19 1.36
N ASP A 324 28.52 -4.58 1.14
CA ASP A 324 27.59 -3.93 0.23
C ASP A 324 26.60 -3.04 1.01
N SER A 325 26.40 -1.80 0.56
CA SER A 325 25.53 -0.80 1.18
C SER A 325 24.38 -0.33 0.28
N ILE A 326 24.28 -0.84 -0.95
CA ILE A 326 23.22 -0.48 -1.89
C ILE A 326 22.09 -1.48 -1.78
N TYR A 327 20.92 -1.03 -1.37
CA TYR A 327 19.73 -1.87 -1.24
C TYR A 327 18.97 -1.82 -2.56
N ASN A 328 19.31 -2.74 -3.49
CA ASN A 328 18.85 -2.69 -4.89
C ASN A 328 17.35 -2.95 -5.05
N GLY A 329 16.74 -3.82 -4.23
CA GLY A 329 15.29 -4.08 -4.26
C GLY A 329 14.80 -4.60 -5.61
N ALA A 330 15.39 -5.70 -6.11
CA ALA A 330 14.99 -6.28 -7.39
C ALA A 330 13.61 -6.94 -7.31
N GLU A 331 13.38 -7.72 -6.25
CA GLU A 331 12.09 -8.33 -5.96
C GLU A 331 11.17 -7.30 -5.30
N ASP A 332 11.70 -6.51 -4.35
CA ASP A 332 11.03 -5.43 -3.63
C ASP A 332 11.55 -4.03 -4.06
N ASN A 333 10.93 -3.28 -4.96
CA ASN A 333 9.79 -3.66 -5.76
C ASN A 333 10.01 -3.23 -7.23
N ALA A 334 11.27 -3.40 -7.73
CA ALA A 334 11.50 -3.25 -9.17
C ALA A 334 10.60 -4.20 -9.97
N SER A 335 10.29 -5.39 -9.41
CA SER A 335 9.41 -6.38 -10.01
C SER A 335 7.99 -5.87 -10.19
N GLY A 336 7.40 -5.24 -9.19
CA GLY A 336 6.04 -4.68 -9.26
C GLY A 336 5.96 -3.49 -10.21
N THR A 337 6.94 -2.58 -10.17
CA THR A 337 7.03 -1.47 -11.13
C THR A 337 7.17 -1.99 -12.57
N ALA A 338 8.00 -3.02 -12.80
CA ALA A 338 8.12 -3.67 -14.11
C ALA A 338 6.80 -4.31 -14.57
N ALA A 339 6.04 -4.91 -13.65
CA ALA A 339 4.73 -5.47 -13.95
C ALA A 339 3.72 -4.39 -14.38
N VAL A 340 3.72 -3.23 -13.72
CA VAL A 340 2.89 -2.07 -14.12
C VAL A 340 3.24 -1.63 -15.55
N LEU A 341 4.55 -1.47 -15.86
CA LEU A 341 5.02 -1.09 -17.20
C LEU A 341 4.64 -2.13 -18.26
N ALA A 342 4.85 -3.42 -17.99
CA ALA A 342 4.53 -4.50 -18.94
C ALA A 342 3.01 -4.64 -19.15
N THR A 343 2.19 -4.40 -18.12
CA THR A 343 0.72 -4.36 -18.25
C THR A 343 0.28 -3.20 -19.13
N ALA A 344 0.88 -2.03 -18.95
CA ALA A 344 0.62 -0.85 -19.78
C ALA A 344 0.95 -1.11 -21.25
N GLU A 345 2.14 -1.67 -21.54
CA GLU A 345 2.54 -2.05 -22.91
C GLU A 345 1.59 -3.06 -23.54
N ALA A 346 1.20 -4.09 -22.78
CA ALA A 346 0.34 -5.15 -23.27
C ALA A 346 -1.05 -4.61 -23.63
N ILE A 347 -1.64 -3.78 -22.79
CA ILE A 347 -2.98 -3.20 -23.00
C ILE A 347 -2.95 -2.18 -24.14
N VAL A 348 -2.05 -1.21 -24.12
CA VAL A 348 -1.95 -0.19 -25.18
C VAL A 348 -1.62 -0.83 -26.52
N GLY A 349 -0.63 -1.75 -26.56
CA GLY A 349 -0.25 -2.45 -27.77
C GLY A 349 -1.33 -3.38 -28.36
N SER A 350 -2.36 -3.73 -27.58
CA SER A 350 -3.51 -4.50 -28.07
C SER A 350 -4.54 -3.65 -28.82
N GLY A 351 -4.50 -2.32 -28.65
CA GLY A 351 -5.48 -1.40 -29.23
C GLY A 351 -6.85 -1.42 -28.53
N ILE A 352 -6.99 -2.13 -27.39
CA ILE A 352 -8.24 -2.16 -26.63
C ILE A 352 -8.55 -0.77 -26.06
N ARG A 353 -9.79 -0.36 -26.17
CA ARG A 353 -10.32 0.86 -25.58
C ARG A 353 -11.29 0.47 -24.46
N PRO A 354 -10.89 0.57 -23.19
CA PRO A 354 -11.72 0.18 -22.05
C PRO A 354 -12.85 1.21 -21.81
N GLN A 355 -13.96 0.80 -21.17
CA GLN A 355 -15.03 1.71 -20.79
C GLN A 355 -14.57 2.66 -19.67
N ARG A 356 -13.94 2.14 -18.61
CA ARG A 356 -13.31 2.97 -17.56
C ARG A 356 -11.88 3.30 -17.94
N SER A 357 -11.43 4.47 -17.55
CA SER A 357 -10.02 4.81 -17.64
C SER A 357 -9.17 3.80 -16.83
N ILE A 358 -7.96 3.50 -17.31
CA ILE A 358 -6.97 2.75 -16.54
C ILE A 358 -5.85 3.71 -16.16
N LEU A 359 -5.57 3.81 -14.87
CA LEU A 359 -4.52 4.64 -14.31
C LEU A 359 -3.33 3.74 -13.94
N PHE A 360 -2.20 3.93 -14.60
CA PHE A 360 -0.95 3.23 -14.30
C PHE A 360 -0.10 4.12 -13.40
N VAL A 361 0.31 3.59 -12.25
CA VAL A 361 1.00 4.38 -11.24
C VAL A 361 2.25 3.66 -10.71
N ALA A 362 3.38 4.35 -10.72
CA ALA A 362 4.51 3.97 -9.89
C ALA A 362 4.50 4.88 -8.65
N PHE A 363 4.27 4.28 -7.49
CA PHE A 363 4.17 5.01 -6.22
C PHE A 363 5.54 5.34 -5.67
N ALA A 364 5.65 6.50 -5.01
CA ALA A 364 6.80 6.91 -4.24
C ALA A 364 6.60 6.65 -2.75
N ALA A 365 7.70 6.48 -2.02
CA ALA A 365 7.69 6.46 -0.57
C ALA A 365 6.73 5.42 0.06
N GLU A 366 6.63 4.26 -0.55
CA GLU A 366 5.95 3.10 0.02
C GLU A 366 6.66 2.63 1.28
N GLU A 367 7.99 2.52 1.21
CA GLU A 367 8.89 2.09 2.28
C GLU A 367 8.85 3.01 3.53
N LEU A 368 8.33 4.21 3.35
CA LEU A 368 8.09 5.18 4.42
C LEU A 368 6.65 5.14 4.95
N GLY A 369 5.88 4.09 4.60
CA GLY A 369 4.52 3.84 5.05
C GLY A 369 3.45 4.34 4.09
N LEU A 370 3.51 3.93 2.82
CA LEU A 370 2.48 4.09 1.78
C LEU A 370 2.20 5.56 1.40
N GLN A 371 3.20 6.47 1.55
CA GLN A 371 2.96 7.91 1.46
C GLN A 371 2.46 8.34 0.06
N GLY A 372 3.02 7.75 -1.00
CA GLY A 372 2.63 8.07 -2.38
C GLY A 372 1.22 7.61 -2.74
N SER A 373 0.87 6.38 -2.40
CA SER A 373 -0.48 5.86 -2.64
C SER A 373 -1.54 6.59 -1.81
N GLU A 374 -1.22 6.97 -0.56
CA GLU A 374 -2.10 7.80 0.26
C GLU A 374 -2.28 9.21 -0.28
N TRP A 375 -1.23 9.78 -0.87
CA TRP A 375 -1.36 11.06 -1.54
C TRP A 375 -2.27 10.96 -2.76
N LEU A 376 -2.08 9.94 -3.60
CA LEU A 376 -2.89 9.73 -4.80
C LEU A 376 -4.38 9.58 -4.49
N VAL A 377 -4.76 8.78 -3.47
CA VAL A 377 -6.17 8.55 -3.15
C VAL A 377 -6.88 9.80 -2.64
N ARG A 378 -6.16 10.72 -2.00
CA ARG A 378 -6.67 12.02 -1.54
C ARG A 378 -6.64 13.10 -2.63
N HIS A 379 -5.75 12.96 -3.61
CA HIS A 379 -5.51 13.91 -4.70
C HIS A 379 -5.50 13.18 -6.04
N PRO A 380 -6.63 12.54 -6.42
CA PRO A 380 -6.70 11.85 -7.71
C PRO A 380 -6.56 12.85 -8.86
N PRO A 381 -6.07 12.42 -10.04
CA PRO A 381 -6.01 13.29 -11.21
C PRO A 381 -7.36 13.91 -11.53
N THR A 382 -7.34 15.18 -11.88
CA THR A 382 -8.55 15.99 -12.12
C THR A 382 -9.50 15.30 -13.11
N GLY A 383 -10.79 15.26 -12.74
CA GLY A 383 -11.85 14.64 -13.56
C GLY A 383 -11.89 13.12 -13.51
N LEU A 384 -11.10 12.48 -12.62
CA LEU A 384 -11.15 11.03 -12.41
C LEU A 384 -11.65 10.69 -10.99
N ARG A 385 -12.47 9.65 -10.92
CA ARG A 385 -12.90 8.99 -9.69
C ARG A 385 -12.29 7.59 -9.65
N LEU A 386 -11.44 7.33 -8.67
CA LEU A 386 -10.85 6.01 -8.47
C LEU A 386 -11.92 5.04 -7.94
N VAL A 387 -12.11 3.90 -8.59
CA VAL A 387 -13.18 2.94 -8.25
C VAL A 387 -12.69 1.53 -7.94
N GLY A 388 -11.42 1.23 -8.17
CA GLY A 388 -10.80 -0.04 -7.85
C GLY A 388 -9.30 0.01 -8.07
N ALA A 389 -8.54 -0.84 -7.36
CA ALA A 389 -7.08 -0.87 -7.46
C ALA A 389 -6.51 -2.30 -7.44
N PHE A 390 -5.47 -2.49 -8.25
CA PHE A 390 -4.60 -3.67 -8.26
C PHE A 390 -3.20 -3.22 -7.85
N ALA A 391 -2.68 -3.74 -6.74
CA ALA A 391 -1.33 -3.48 -6.27
C ALA A 391 -0.41 -4.65 -6.63
N MET A 392 0.80 -4.31 -7.08
CA MET A 392 1.83 -5.25 -7.48
C MET A 392 3.07 -5.02 -6.62
N ASP A 393 3.42 -6.05 -5.83
CA ASP A 393 4.51 -5.88 -4.87
C ASP A 393 5.09 -7.26 -4.49
N VAL A 394 6.42 -7.40 -4.63
CA VAL A 394 7.20 -8.63 -4.47
C VAL A 394 6.69 -9.76 -5.38
N LEU A 395 7.09 -9.73 -6.65
CA LEU A 395 6.60 -10.66 -7.66
C LEU A 395 7.58 -11.80 -7.95
N ASN A 396 7.06 -12.87 -8.54
CA ASN A 396 7.72 -14.15 -8.73
C ASN A 396 8.86 -14.13 -9.77
N LEU A 397 10.09 -14.18 -9.31
CA LEU A 397 11.31 -14.28 -10.13
C LEU A 397 11.93 -15.69 -10.14
N TYR A 398 11.20 -16.72 -9.70
CA TYR A 398 11.73 -18.08 -9.51
C TYR A 398 11.22 -19.10 -10.55
N GLY A 399 10.35 -18.69 -11.45
CA GLY A 399 9.81 -19.54 -12.52
C GLY A 399 8.30 -19.77 -12.45
N LYS A 400 7.79 -20.62 -13.34
CA LYS A 400 6.34 -20.84 -13.49
C LYS A 400 5.71 -21.52 -12.28
N THR A 401 4.50 -21.08 -11.92
CA THR A 401 3.66 -21.71 -10.90
C THR A 401 2.34 -22.20 -11.49
N ARG A 402 1.66 -23.14 -10.80
CA ARG A 402 0.29 -23.59 -11.12
C ARG A 402 -0.75 -22.75 -10.38
N ASP A 403 -0.32 -21.90 -9.48
CA ASP A 403 -1.16 -21.04 -8.65
C ASP A 403 -0.63 -19.61 -8.67
N ILE A 404 -1.49 -18.68 -8.32
CA ILE A 404 -1.14 -17.29 -8.04
C ILE A 404 -1.62 -16.96 -6.64
N GLY A 405 -0.74 -16.35 -5.85
CA GLY A 405 -1.10 -15.84 -4.55
C GLY A 405 -1.87 -14.53 -4.67
N THR A 406 -2.77 -14.30 -3.76
CA THR A 406 -3.54 -13.05 -3.66
C THR A 406 -3.74 -12.67 -2.20
N VAL A 407 -3.82 -11.37 -1.95
CA VAL A 407 -4.23 -10.86 -0.65
C VAL A 407 -5.48 -9.99 -0.85
N GLY A 408 -6.57 -10.39 -0.20
CA GLY A 408 -7.87 -9.70 -0.31
C GLY A 408 -8.79 -10.21 -1.42
N VAL A 409 -8.57 -11.42 -1.96
CA VAL A 409 -9.38 -11.99 -3.04
C VAL A 409 -10.85 -12.24 -2.64
N THR A 410 -11.12 -12.41 -1.36
CA THR A 410 -12.46 -12.61 -0.81
C THR A 410 -13.13 -11.30 -0.37
N GLN A 411 -12.37 -10.21 -0.31
CA GLN A 411 -12.81 -8.95 0.26
C GLN A 411 -13.67 -8.09 -0.69
N SER A 412 -13.57 -8.31 -2.00
CA SER A 412 -14.27 -7.48 -2.98
C SER A 412 -14.61 -8.24 -4.28
N SER A 413 -15.44 -7.64 -5.12
CA SER A 413 -15.78 -8.16 -6.46
C SER A 413 -14.57 -8.28 -7.39
N LEU A 414 -13.47 -7.55 -7.14
CA LEU A 414 -12.20 -7.70 -7.88
C LEU A 414 -11.65 -9.12 -7.79
N GLY A 415 -11.84 -9.79 -6.66
CA GLY A 415 -11.41 -11.16 -6.47
C GLY A 415 -12.05 -12.16 -7.45
N THR A 416 -13.31 -11.97 -7.82
CA THR A 416 -13.97 -12.79 -8.84
C THR A 416 -13.30 -12.61 -10.21
N LEU A 417 -12.94 -11.38 -10.57
CA LEU A 417 -12.27 -11.09 -11.84
C LEU A 417 -10.86 -11.69 -11.88
N VAL A 418 -10.14 -11.64 -10.76
CA VAL A 418 -8.81 -12.28 -10.64
C VAL A 418 -8.92 -13.80 -10.75
N ARG A 419 -9.92 -14.45 -10.13
CA ARG A 419 -10.15 -15.90 -10.28
C ARG A 419 -10.41 -16.29 -11.75
N GLN A 420 -11.24 -15.52 -12.45
CA GLN A 420 -11.53 -15.75 -13.87
C GLN A 420 -10.27 -15.57 -14.74
N ALA A 421 -9.50 -14.53 -14.47
CA ALA A 421 -8.24 -14.25 -15.16
C ALA A 421 -7.19 -15.35 -14.92
N ALA A 422 -7.05 -15.83 -13.68
CA ALA A 422 -6.14 -16.92 -13.33
C ALA A 422 -6.56 -18.24 -14.02
N ALA A 423 -7.86 -18.57 -14.04
CA ALA A 423 -8.38 -19.75 -14.73
C ALA A 423 -8.09 -19.71 -16.23
N ALA A 424 -8.19 -18.54 -16.88
CA ALA A 424 -7.84 -18.36 -18.28
C ALA A 424 -6.35 -18.60 -18.57
N GLU A 425 -5.48 -18.39 -17.59
CA GLU A 425 -4.04 -18.72 -17.64
C GLU A 425 -3.74 -20.14 -17.08
N LYS A 426 -4.77 -20.95 -16.82
CA LYS A 426 -4.68 -22.31 -16.25
C LYS A 426 -4.00 -22.32 -14.86
N MET A 427 -4.23 -21.28 -14.08
CA MET A 427 -3.75 -21.14 -12.71
C MET A 427 -4.90 -21.20 -11.73
N THR A 428 -4.63 -21.69 -10.51
CA THR A 428 -5.54 -21.61 -9.37
C THR A 428 -5.20 -20.42 -8.50
N ILE A 429 -6.15 -19.97 -7.68
CA ILE A 429 -5.88 -18.96 -6.65
C ILE A 429 -5.38 -19.68 -5.40
N ASN A 430 -4.32 -19.14 -4.81
CA ASN A 430 -3.82 -19.50 -3.50
C ASN A 430 -3.92 -18.28 -2.58
N GLU A 431 -4.78 -18.35 -1.58
CA GLU A 431 -4.84 -17.39 -0.49
C GLU A 431 -4.17 -18.05 0.72
N ASP A 432 -2.90 -17.72 0.92
CA ASP A 432 -2.10 -18.33 1.99
C ASP A 432 -2.54 -17.75 3.35
N PRO A 433 -3.00 -18.58 4.29
CA PRO A 433 -3.36 -18.12 5.63
C PRO A 433 -2.24 -17.37 6.35
N ASP A 434 -0.97 -17.74 6.10
CA ASP A 434 0.18 -17.05 6.71
C ASP A 434 0.30 -15.60 6.24
N ASP A 435 -0.05 -15.30 4.98
CA ASP A 435 -0.04 -13.94 4.46
C ASP A 435 -1.09 -13.08 5.15
N LEU A 436 -2.24 -13.66 5.45
CA LEU A 436 -3.32 -12.99 6.14
C LEU A 436 -2.96 -12.75 7.62
N HIS A 437 -2.48 -13.77 8.33
CA HIS A 437 -2.08 -13.67 9.74
C HIS A 437 -0.93 -12.69 9.97
N ARG A 438 -0.03 -12.54 9.00
CA ARG A 438 1.06 -11.54 9.03
C ARG A 438 0.59 -10.13 8.69
N GLY A 439 -0.71 -9.92 8.41
CA GLY A 439 -1.30 -8.62 8.08
C GLY A 439 -0.79 -8.04 6.77
N ARG A 440 -0.46 -8.88 5.78
CA ARG A 440 0.14 -8.42 4.50
C ARG A 440 -0.79 -7.54 3.67
N PHE A 441 -2.10 -7.60 3.90
CA PHE A 441 -3.05 -6.69 3.27
C PHE A 441 -2.76 -5.22 3.59
N PHE A 442 -2.24 -4.97 4.80
CA PHE A 442 -2.02 -3.62 5.35
C PHE A 442 -0.60 -3.07 5.10
N ARG A 443 0.23 -3.81 4.40
CA ARG A 443 1.66 -3.53 4.23
C ARG A 443 2.05 -3.24 2.79
N SER A 444 1.11 -2.82 1.95
CA SER A 444 1.38 -2.42 0.57
C SER A 444 0.31 -1.44 0.09
N ASP A 445 0.54 -0.80 -1.04
CA ASP A 445 -0.25 0.30 -1.60
C ASP A 445 -1.76 0.03 -1.72
N ASN A 446 -2.19 -1.24 -1.83
CA ASN A 446 -3.62 -1.59 -1.82
C ASN A 446 -4.35 -1.08 -0.58
N TYR A 447 -3.65 -0.97 0.56
CA TYR A 447 -4.27 -0.54 1.80
C TYR A 447 -4.64 0.95 1.81
N ALA A 448 -3.86 1.80 1.14
CA ALA A 448 -4.21 3.22 1.01
C ALA A 448 -5.58 3.41 0.34
N PHE A 449 -5.91 2.59 -0.65
CA PHE A 449 -7.22 2.60 -1.31
C PHE A 449 -8.33 2.07 -0.39
N ALA A 450 -8.08 0.97 0.31
CA ALA A 450 -9.05 0.38 1.23
C ALA A 450 -9.44 1.35 2.37
N ARG A 451 -8.49 2.17 2.85
CA ARG A 451 -8.74 3.19 3.89
C ARG A 451 -9.75 4.27 3.48
N VAL A 452 -9.91 4.51 2.18
CA VAL A 452 -10.85 5.50 1.63
C VAL A 452 -12.01 4.84 0.87
N ASP A 453 -12.34 3.60 1.25
CA ASP A 453 -13.49 2.83 0.74
C ASP A 453 -13.38 2.46 -0.76
N ILE A 454 -12.18 2.38 -1.32
CA ILE A 454 -11.95 1.92 -2.69
C ILE A 454 -11.54 0.45 -2.66
N PRO A 455 -12.30 -0.49 -3.29
CA PRO A 455 -11.92 -1.89 -3.37
C PRO A 455 -10.54 -2.07 -3.98
N ALA A 456 -9.69 -2.84 -3.29
CA ALA A 456 -8.33 -3.07 -3.71
C ALA A 456 -7.91 -4.54 -3.47
N ILE A 457 -7.01 -5.03 -4.32
CA ILE A 457 -6.45 -6.38 -4.24
C ILE A 457 -4.96 -6.34 -4.55
N ARG A 458 -4.19 -7.19 -3.88
CA ARG A 458 -2.76 -7.39 -4.17
C ARG A 458 -2.55 -8.79 -4.76
N LEU A 459 -1.79 -8.87 -5.85
CA LEU A 459 -1.29 -10.11 -6.41
C LEU A 459 0.10 -10.40 -5.83
N VAL A 460 0.33 -11.63 -5.40
CA VAL A 460 1.59 -12.09 -4.80
C VAL A 460 2.02 -13.43 -5.39
N ASN A 461 3.18 -13.93 -4.97
CA ASN A 461 3.73 -15.18 -5.49
C ASN A 461 2.88 -16.39 -5.14
N GLY A 462 2.65 -17.27 -6.13
CA GLY A 462 2.21 -18.62 -5.88
C GLY A 462 3.30 -19.47 -5.20
N VAL A 463 2.93 -20.63 -4.72
CA VAL A 463 3.84 -21.56 -4.03
C VAL A 463 3.99 -22.91 -4.71
N ASN A 464 3.12 -23.23 -5.68
CA ASN A 464 3.11 -24.51 -6.38
C ASN A 464 3.91 -24.42 -7.68
N PHE A 465 5.23 -24.50 -7.59
CA PHE A 465 6.12 -24.33 -8.74
C PHE A 465 6.12 -25.53 -9.68
N VAL A 466 6.15 -25.27 -10.98
CA VAL A 466 6.23 -26.32 -12.02
C VAL A 466 7.59 -26.98 -11.99
N GLY A 467 7.61 -28.32 -11.88
CA GLY A 467 8.85 -29.09 -11.86
C GLY A 467 9.64 -29.01 -10.54
N ARG A 468 9.01 -28.56 -9.46
CA ARG A 468 9.61 -28.48 -8.13
C ARG A 468 8.81 -29.32 -7.11
N PRO A 469 9.43 -29.74 -5.99
CA PRO A 469 8.71 -30.36 -4.87
C PRO A 469 7.60 -29.46 -4.31
N GLN A 470 6.59 -30.05 -3.67
CA GLN A 470 5.37 -29.38 -3.22
C GLN A 470 5.62 -28.19 -2.27
N ASP A 471 6.60 -28.30 -1.39
CA ASP A 471 6.93 -27.28 -0.37
C ASP A 471 8.05 -26.34 -0.79
N TRP A 472 8.67 -26.58 -1.96
CA TRP A 472 9.78 -25.77 -2.47
C TRP A 472 9.46 -24.28 -2.52
N GLY A 473 8.28 -23.91 -3.01
CA GLY A 473 7.88 -22.51 -3.14
C GLY A 473 7.71 -21.83 -1.78
N ARG A 474 7.17 -22.52 -0.76
CA ARG A 474 7.12 -21.97 0.60
C ARG A 474 8.52 -21.78 1.19
N GLN A 475 9.44 -22.72 0.95
CA GLN A 475 10.83 -22.60 1.38
C GLN A 475 11.53 -21.42 0.69
N GLN A 476 11.33 -21.22 -0.64
CA GLN A 476 11.91 -20.08 -1.34
C GLN A 476 11.36 -18.75 -0.81
N ARG A 477 10.04 -18.69 -0.56
CA ARG A 477 9.42 -17.49 0.02
C ARG A 477 9.96 -17.21 1.43
N GLN A 478 10.15 -18.24 2.27
CA GLN A 478 10.73 -18.06 3.60
C GLN A 478 12.19 -17.57 3.51
N ARG A 479 13.01 -18.15 2.61
CA ARG A 479 14.38 -17.69 2.37
C ARG A 479 14.44 -16.22 1.92
N TYR A 480 13.52 -15.81 1.03
CA TYR A 480 13.45 -14.40 0.62
C TYR A 480 13.25 -13.49 1.84
N TRP A 481 12.29 -13.82 2.71
CA TRP A 481 12.02 -13.03 3.91
C TRP A 481 13.15 -13.04 4.94
N ASP A 482 13.88 -14.14 5.05
CA ASP A 482 14.94 -14.29 6.05
C ASP A 482 16.29 -13.72 5.57
N GLU A 483 16.56 -13.78 4.26
CA GLU A 483 17.91 -13.57 3.73
C GLU A 483 18.01 -12.37 2.76
N ARG A 484 16.90 -11.97 2.08
CA ARG A 484 16.94 -10.98 1.00
C ARG A 484 16.04 -9.77 1.20
N TYR A 485 14.89 -9.94 1.86
CA TYR A 485 13.95 -8.86 2.07
C TYR A 485 14.60 -7.73 2.89
N HIS A 486 14.64 -6.53 2.31
CA HIS A 486 15.30 -5.36 2.89
C HIS A 486 16.80 -5.57 3.16
N GLN A 487 17.45 -6.33 2.27
CA GLN A 487 18.89 -6.56 2.31
C GLN A 487 19.54 -6.13 0.98
N PRO A 488 20.84 -5.75 0.96
CA PRO A 488 21.53 -5.38 -0.28
C PRO A 488 21.50 -6.50 -1.34
N ASN A 489 21.51 -7.76 -0.94
CA ASN A 489 21.51 -8.91 -1.85
C ASN A 489 20.14 -9.17 -2.54
N ASP A 490 19.15 -8.28 -2.39
CA ASP A 490 17.95 -8.30 -3.24
C ASP A 490 18.25 -7.71 -4.63
N GLU A 491 19.12 -8.40 -5.36
CA GLU A 491 19.58 -8.07 -6.70
C GLU A 491 18.97 -8.96 -7.77
N LEU A 492 18.99 -8.50 -9.03
CA LEU A 492 18.60 -9.31 -10.19
C LEU A 492 19.70 -10.30 -10.57
N ALA A 493 19.60 -11.51 -10.08
CA ALA A 493 20.56 -12.58 -10.37
C ALA A 493 20.30 -13.24 -11.74
N SER A 494 21.38 -13.78 -12.35
CA SER A 494 21.29 -14.45 -13.67
C SER A 494 20.41 -15.70 -13.69
N TRP A 495 20.29 -16.40 -12.53
CA TRP A 495 19.46 -17.59 -12.38
C TRP A 495 17.96 -17.30 -12.27
N MET A 496 17.56 -16.06 -12.03
CA MET A 496 16.16 -15.67 -11.92
C MET A 496 15.43 -15.82 -13.26
N SER A 497 14.19 -16.32 -13.19
CA SER A 497 13.35 -16.55 -14.38
C SER A 497 12.20 -15.55 -14.43
N MET A 498 12.06 -14.89 -15.57
CA MET A 498 10.94 -13.96 -15.82
C MET A 498 9.64 -14.67 -16.18
N ASP A 499 9.62 -15.99 -16.29
CA ASP A 499 8.42 -16.74 -16.67
C ASP A 499 7.30 -16.64 -15.62
N GLY A 500 7.67 -16.63 -14.33
CA GLY A 500 6.73 -16.53 -13.23
C GLY A 500 6.05 -15.16 -13.19
N ILE A 501 6.82 -14.08 -13.19
CA ILE A 501 6.27 -12.74 -13.22
C ILE A 501 5.46 -12.48 -14.50
N ALA A 502 5.88 -13.03 -15.65
CA ALA A 502 5.11 -12.91 -16.88
C ALA A 502 3.73 -13.60 -16.79
N GLN A 503 3.61 -14.74 -16.07
CA GLN A 503 2.31 -15.34 -15.78
C GLN A 503 1.44 -14.39 -14.94
N GLN A 504 2.00 -13.81 -13.87
CA GLN A 504 1.28 -12.88 -13.00
C GLN A 504 0.81 -11.65 -13.76
N VAL A 505 1.66 -11.07 -14.64
CA VAL A 505 1.30 -9.92 -15.47
C VAL A 505 0.20 -10.26 -16.49
N ARG A 506 0.17 -11.49 -17.04
CA ARG A 506 -0.96 -11.92 -17.91
C ARG A 506 -2.27 -12.00 -17.14
N VAL A 507 -2.25 -12.55 -15.93
CA VAL A 507 -3.44 -12.57 -15.05
C VAL A 507 -3.87 -11.14 -14.72
N LEU A 508 -2.95 -10.28 -14.32
CA LEU A 508 -3.22 -8.87 -14.06
C LEU A 508 -3.85 -8.16 -15.26
N THR A 509 -3.25 -8.29 -16.45
CA THR A 509 -3.75 -7.69 -17.69
C THR A 509 -5.20 -8.05 -17.95
N ARG A 510 -5.55 -9.34 -17.81
CA ARG A 510 -6.93 -9.82 -17.98
C ARG A 510 -7.88 -9.28 -16.92
N ALA A 511 -7.46 -9.29 -15.64
CA ALA A 511 -8.29 -8.83 -14.54
C ALA A 511 -8.56 -7.32 -14.61
N VAL A 512 -7.56 -6.53 -14.98
CA VAL A 512 -7.67 -5.07 -15.15
C VAL A 512 -8.64 -4.73 -16.29
N LEU A 513 -8.51 -5.38 -17.44
CA LEU A 513 -9.44 -5.17 -18.57
C LEU A 513 -10.86 -5.58 -18.19
N ALA A 514 -11.03 -6.71 -17.50
CA ALA A 514 -12.33 -7.15 -17.02
C ALA A 514 -12.96 -6.15 -16.03
N ALA A 515 -12.15 -5.56 -15.15
CA ALA A 515 -12.62 -4.54 -14.20
C ALA A 515 -12.97 -3.22 -14.91
N ALA A 516 -12.17 -2.83 -15.92
CA ALA A 516 -12.40 -1.63 -16.70
C ALA A 516 -13.68 -1.70 -17.56
N ASP A 517 -14.05 -2.91 -18.02
CA ASP A 517 -15.23 -3.14 -18.88
C ASP A 517 -16.44 -3.70 -18.11
N ALA A 518 -16.30 -3.95 -16.80
CA ALA A 518 -17.41 -4.46 -15.99
C ALA A 518 -18.59 -3.48 -15.98
N PRO A 519 -19.86 -3.96 -16.09
CA PRO A 519 -21.04 -3.08 -16.08
C PRO A 519 -21.17 -2.32 -14.74
N ASN A 520 -20.83 -2.98 -13.62
CA ASN A 520 -20.86 -2.39 -12.30
C ASN A 520 -19.44 -1.98 -11.86
N ARG A 521 -19.35 -0.92 -11.07
CA ARG A 521 -18.09 -0.59 -10.40
C ARG A 521 -17.70 -1.68 -9.41
N PRO A 522 -16.40 -1.88 -9.13
CA PRO A 522 -15.97 -2.74 -8.04
C PRO A 522 -16.63 -2.36 -6.71
N ALA A 523 -16.95 -3.36 -5.89
CA ALA A 523 -17.58 -3.18 -4.59
C ALA A 523 -16.95 -4.13 -3.57
N TRP A 524 -16.91 -3.70 -2.29
CA TRP A 524 -16.55 -4.57 -1.18
C TRP A 524 -17.58 -5.69 -1.01
N ALA A 525 -17.14 -6.85 -0.56
CA ALA A 525 -18.04 -7.92 -0.13
C ALA A 525 -18.79 -7.49 1.15
N ALA A 526 -20.03 -7.93 1.31
CA ALA A 526 -20.82 -7.61 2.50
C ALA A 526 -20.17 -8.10 3.81
N THR A 527 -19.31 -9.10 3.73
CA THR A 527 -18.52 -9.65 4.86
C THR A 527 -17.22 -8.90 5.12
N SER A 528 -16.84 -7.95 4.27
CA SER A 528 -15.63 -7.16 4.46
C SER A 528 -15.85 -6.08 5.52
N ASP A 529 -14.90 -5.91 6.41
CA ASP A 529 -14.91 -4.83 7.40
C ASP A 529 -14.91 -3.44 6.75
N PHE A 530 -14.29 -3.32 5.57
CA PHE A 530 -14.32 -2.08 4.81
C PHE A 530 -15.73 -1.70 4.32
N SER A 531 -16.64 -2.67 4.14
CA SER A 531 -18.05 -2.38 3.79
C SER A 531 -18.88 -1.92 4.98
N ALA A 532 -18.59 -2.43 6.18
CA ALA A 532 -19.37 -2.16 7.39
C ALA A 532 -19.05 -0.79 8.03
N GLU A 533 -17.86 -0.24 7.74
CA GLU A 533 -17.39 1.04 8.29
C GLU A 533 -17.66 2.24 7.37
N SER A 534 -18.07 2.00 6.12
CA SER A 534 -18.45 3.05 5.16
C SER A 534 -19.72 3.84 5.56
N GLY A 535 -20.43 3.42 6.61
CA GLY A 535 -21.60 4.13 7.15
C GLY A 535 -21.28 5.34 8.03
N GLY A 536 -20.01 5.59 8.32
CA GLY A 536 -19.51 6.78 9.03
C GLY A 536 -18.67 7.63 8.06
N GLY A 537 -19.34 8.35 7.16
CA GLY A 537 -18.70 9.37 6.33
C GLY A 537 -18.06 10.48 7.17
N PRO A 538 -17.17 11.31 6.56
CA PRO A 538 -16.39 12.34 7.25
C PRO A 538 -17.26 13.37 7.97
#